data_401cb0d2599668c16705e86a0979275d
#
_entry.id   401cb0d2599668c16705e86a0979275d
#
_cell.length_a   1.000
_cell.length_b   1.000
_cell.length_c   1.000
_cell.angle_alpha   90.00
_cell.angle_beta   90.00
_cell.angle_gamma   90.00
#
_symmetry.space_group_name_H-M   'P 1'
#
loop_
_entity.id
_entity.type
_entity.pdbx_description
1 polymer ?
#
loop_
_entity_poly.entity_id
_entity_poly.type
_entity_poly.pdbx_seq_one_letter_code
_entity_poly.pdbx_strand_id
1 'polypeptide(L)'
;MATIKDVSKETGLSIGTVSRVFNNRGYISQETREKVEAAVKKLNYQPNALARSLSKSSSRIIGLIVPHIAHPFFSDLLASIENATRERGYALMVFVSKGEEKSEAEMINRCRENRVCGLILCSGRFSTQKIENLEFPVVCIERNPDGAAFAIECNNRQGGRLAAEELIGKGCRNLVSLAGIQGRKMPADERSIGFEEVCREKKVNFICLSYPPELYDRLDYTALIDRILTERPETDGIFASSDIIASQVLQVAF
;
A
#
# COMPACT_ATOMS: atom_id res chain seq x y z
N MET A 1 22.30 3.48 28.72
CA MET A 1 21.74 2.30 28.06
C MET A 1 22.85 1.27 27.94
N ALA A 2 22.64 0.04 28.40
CA ALA A 2 23.65 -1.01 28.29
C ALA A 2 23.98 -1.32 26.81
N THR A 3 25.21 -1.69 26.52
CA THR A 3 25.74 -2.00 25.19
C THR A 3 26.18 -3.44 25.10
N ILE A 4 26.41 -3.97 23.89
CA ILE A 4 26.99 -5.33 23.71
C ILE A 4 28.36 -5.46 24.37
N LYS A 5 29.11 -4.35 24.52
CA LYS A 5 30.39 -4.32 25.23
C LYS A 5 30.19 -4.56 26.74
N ASP A 6 29.13 -4.07 27.30
CA ASP A 6 28.82 -4.26 28.74
C ASP A 6 28.42 -5.72 28.99
N VAL A 7 27.64 -6.34 28.09
CA VAL A 7 27.33 -7.77 28.15
C VAL A 7 28.59 -8.62 27.99
N SER A 8 29.48 -8.28 27.08
CA SER A 8 30.78 -8.93 26.90
C SER A 8 31.62 -8.84 28.19
N LYS A 9 31.68 -7.67 28.82
CA LYS A 9 32.40 -7.46 30.09
C LYS A 9 31.79 -8.26 31.23
N GLU A 10 30.47 -8.27 31.37
CA GLU A 10 29.74 -8.98 32.43
C GLU A 10 29.92 -10.52 32.30
N THR A 11 29.92 -11.03 31.07
CA THR A 11 30.06 -12.47 30.81
C THR A 11 31.50 -12.95 30.71
N GLY A 12 32.47 -12.05 30.54
CA GLY A 12 33.85 -12.40 30.23
C GLY A 12 34.06 -13.02 28.84
N LEU A 13 33.05 -12.98 27.97
CA LEU A 13 33.10 -13.51 26.62
C LEU A 13 33.47 -12.43 25.61
N SER A 14 34.04 -12.80 24.46
CA SER A 14 34.30 -11.86 23.40
C SER A 14 33.01 -11.27 22.84
N ILE A 15 33.02 -10.02 22.33
CA ILE A 15 31.89 -9.40 21.64
C ILE A 15 31.39 -10.29 20.49
N GLY A 16 32.31 -10.95 19.78
CA GLY A 16 31.99 -11.88 18.70
C GLY A 16 31.21 -13.10 19.18
N THR A 17 31.53 -13.63 20.37
CA THR A 17 30.79 -14.76 20.98
C THR A 17 29.40 -14.31 21.42
N VAL A 18 29.29 -13.17 22.11
CA VAL A 18 28.01 -12.60 22.51
C VAL A 18 27.12 -12.32 21.28
N SER A 19 27.68 -11.75 20.21
CA SER A 19 26.97 -11.51 18.95
C SER A 19 26.50 -12.80 18.28
N ARG A 20 27.28 -13.89 18.34
CA ARG A 20 26.87 -15.20 17.81
C ARG A 20 25.70 -15.78 18.59
N VAL A 21 25.66 -15.63 19.91
CA VAL A 21 24.51 -16.03 20.75
C VAL A 21 23.26 -15.32 20.27
N PHE A 22 23.27 -13.98 20.13
CA PHE A 22 22.11 -13.21 19.67
C PHE A 22 21.66 -13.52 18.24
N ASN A 23 22.58 -13.90 17.37
CA ASN A 23 22.28 -14.19 15.97
C ASN A 23 22.04 -15.68 15.68
N ASN A 24 22.13 -16.53 16.72
CA ASN A 24 22.02 -17.99 16.62
C ASN A 24 22.93 -18.58 15.54
N ARG A 25 24.20 -18.12 15.47
CA ARG A 25 25.16 -18.51 14.43
C ARG A 25 26.24 -19.44 15.00
N GLY A 26 26.40 -20.59 14.34
CA GLY A 26 27.38 -21.59 14.73
C GLY A 26 26.99 -22.37 15.98
N TYR A 27 27.86 -23.31 16.36
CA TYR A 27 27.66 -24.07 17.59
C TYR A 27 27.95 -23.19 18.81
N ILE A 28 27.00 -23.15 19.74
CA ILE A 28 27.06 -22.40 21.00
C ILE A 28 26.59 -23.36 22.09
N SER A 29 27.45 -23.60 23.09
CA SER A 29 27.07 -24.44 24.21
C SER A 29 25.89 -23.85 24.99
N GLN A 30 25.10 -24.72 25.60
CA GLN A 30 23.96 -24.30 26.42
C GLN A 30 24.40 -23.39 27.57
N GLU A 31 25.50 -23.72 28.22
CA GLU A 31 26.11 -22.93 29.31
C GLU A 31 26.44 -21.50 28.84
N THR A 32 27.03 -21.36 27.63
CA THR A 32 27.34 -20.03 27.06
C THR A 32 26.09 -19.21 26.80
N ARG A 33 25.02 -19.86 26.33
CA ARG A 33 23.74 -19.21 26.06
C ARG A 33 23.11 -18.70 27.34
N GLU A 34 23.02 -19.54 28.36
CA GLU A 34 22.46 -19.20 29.67
C GLU A 34 23.23 -18.06 30.34
N LYS A 35 24.57 -18.09 30.24
CA LYS A 35 25.43 -17.01 30.76
C LYS A 35 25.18 -15.66 30.11
N VAL A 36 24.97 -15.63 28.79
CA VAL A 36 24.64 -14.42 28.05
C VAL A 36 23.24 -13.93 28.39
N GLU A 37 22.26 -14.82 28.44
CA GLU A 37 20.87 -14.50 28.79
C GLU A 37 20.75 -13.92 30.20
N ALA A 38 21.46 -14.48 31.18
CA ALA A 38 21.53 -13.94 32.56
C ALA A 38 22.12 -12.53 32.57
N ALA A 39 23.20 -12.28 31.87
CA ALA A 39 23.81 -10.97 31.76
C ALA A 39 22.91 -9.94 31.06
N VAL A 40 22.20 -10.34 29.99
CA VAL A 40 21.21 -9.52 29.30
C VAL A 40 20.10 -9.08 30.26
N LYS A 41 19.54 -10.02 31.03
CA LYS A 41 18.51 -9.76 32.02
C LYS A 41 19.00 -8.83 33.15
N LYS A 42 20.21 -9.09 33.66
CA LYS A 42 20.84 -8.28 34.73
C LYS A 42 21.08 -6.83 34.28
N LEU A 43 21.54 -6.63 33.05
CA LEU A 43 21.87 -5.32 32.50
C LEU A 43 20.70 -4.61 31.85
N ASN A 44 19.51 -5.26 31.81
CA ASN A 44 18.36 -4.83 31.03
C ASN A 44 18.78 -4.43 29.58
N TYR A 45 19.66 -5.25 28.98
CA TYR A 45 20.20 -5.00 27.67
C TYR A 45 19.19 -5.41 26.60
N GLN A 46 18.85 -4.48 25.71
CA GLN A 46 18.07 -4.78 24.51
C GLN A 46 19.01 -4.73 23.30
N PRO A 47 19.10 -5.83 22.51
CA PRO A 47 19.91 -5.85 21.30
C PRO A 47 19.45 -4.76 20.33
N ASN A 48 20.34 -3.81 20.04
CA ASN A 48 20.03 -2.72 19.12
C ASN A 48 19.83 -3.23 17.69
N ALA A 49 18.61 -3.13 17.18
CA ALA A 49 18.26 -3.54 15.83
C ALA A 49 19.03 -2.74 14.77
N LEU A 50 19.30 -1.45 15.02
CA LEU A 50 20.08 -0.61 14.13
C LEU A 50 21.55 -1.08 14.06
N ALA A 51 22.16 -1.45 15.18
CA ALA A 51 23.53 -1.98 15.19
C ALA A 51 23.61 -3.33 14.45
N ARG A 52 22.58 -4.15 14.49
CA ARG A 52 22.49 -5.41 13.73
C ARG A 52 22.30 -5.15 12.23
N SER A 53 21.51 -4.19 11.83
CA SER A 53 21.32 -3.82 10.42
C SER A 53 22.60 -3.28 9.79
N LEU A 54 23.40 -2.51 10.53
CA LEU A 54 24.70 -2.02 10.09
C LEU A 54 25.69 -3.16 9.78
N SER A 55 25.67 -4.24 10.57
CA SER A 55 26.57 -5.39 10.36
C SER A 55 26.11 -6.32 9.23
N LYS A 56 24.84 -6.24 8.79
CA LYS A 56 24.25 -7.10 7.75
C LYS A 56 23.93 -6.37 6.44
N SER A 57 24.23 -5.07 6.34
CA SER A 57 23.92 -4.20 5.20
C SER A 57 22.42 -4.16 4.82
N SER A 58 21.53 -4.69 5.65
CA SER A 58 20.08 -4.73 5.43
C SER A 58 19.35 -4.66 6.77
N SER A 59 18.34 -3.81 6.84
CA SER A 59 17.39 -3.80 7.96
C SER A 59 16.31 -4.88 7.73
N ARG A 60 15.61 -5.25 8.79
CA ARG A 60 14.36 -6.02 8.67
C ARG A 60 13.15 -5.09 8.62
N ILE A 61 13.25 -4.05 7.81
CA ILE A 61 12.22 -3.05 7.64
C ILE A 61 11.76 -3.08 6.19
N ILE A 62 10.46 -3.16 5.98
CA ILE A 62 9.80 -3.00 4.67
C ILE A 62 9.18 -1.61 4.65
N GLY A 63 9.46 -0.82 3.61
CA GLY A 63 8.78 0.44 3.38
C GLY A 63 7.40 0.19 2.76
N LEU A 64 6.40 0.96 3.15
CA LEU A 64 5.08 1.00 2.52
C LEU A 64 4.70 2.45 2.27
N ILE A 65 4.41 2.79 1.02
CA ILE A 65 3.92 4.12 0.64
C ILE A 65 2.49 3.98 0.13
N VAL A 66 1.55 4.64 0.81
CA VAL A 66 0.12 4.67 0.46
C VAL A 66 -0.34 6.11 0.18
N PRO A 67 -1.35 6.34 -0.67
CA PRO A 67 -1.86 7.69 -0.90
C PRO A 67 -2.64 8.22 0.30
N HIS A 68 -3.43 7.37 0.97
CA HIS A 68 -4.29 7.73 2.09
C HIS A 68 -4.38 6.60 3.11
N ILE A 69 -4.43 6.96 4.40
CA ILE A 69 -4.74 6.00 5.47
C ILE A 69 -6.25 5.97 5.75
N ALA A 70 -6.94 7.09 5.57
CA ALA A 70 -8.38 7.19 5.86
C ALA A 70 -9.27 6.41 4.88
N HIS A 71 -8.77 6.06 3.70
CA HIS A 71 -9.52 5.27 2.71
C HIS A 71 -9.58 3.81 3.17
N PRO A 72 -10.77 3.19 3.34
CA PRO A 72 -10.92 1.84 3.88
C PRO A 72 -10.04 0.79 3.18
N PHE A 73 -9.98 0.81 1.85
CA PHE A 73 -9.13 -0.10 1.08
C PHE A 73 -7.65 -0.06 1.54
N PHE A 74 -7.09 1.14 1.73
CA PHE A 74 -5.69 1.27 2.14
C PHE A 74 -5.49 0.93 3.62
N SER A 75 -6.50 1.14 4.48
CA SER A 75 -6.46 0.74 5.88
C SER A 75 -6.43 -0.78 6.02
N ASP A 76 -7.27 -1.51 5.29
CA ASP A 76 -7.35 -2.96 5.31
C ASP A 76 -6.10 -3.59 4.68
N LEU A 77 -5.61 -2.99 3.59
CA LEU A 77 -4.36 -3.39 2.95
C LEU A 77 -3.17 -3.21 3.91
N LEU A 78 -3.09 -2.07 4.60
CA LEU A 78 -2.06 -1.79 5.61
C LEU A 78 -2.08 -2.85 6.72
N ALA A 79 -3.26 -3.14 7.27
CA ALA A 79 -3.42 -4.14 8.32
C ALA A 79 -2.97 -5.54 7.85
N SER A 80 -3.35 -5.92 6.62
CA SER A 80 -2.96 -7.20 6.02
C SER A 80 -1.46 -7.31 5.79
N ILE A 81 -0.83 -6.24 5.29
CA ILE A 81 0.62 -6.18 5.07
C ILE A 81 1.36 -6.19 6.41
N GLU A 82 0.89 -5.44 7.42
CA GLU A 82 1.51 -5.42 8.75
C GLU A 82 1.51 -6.81 9.37
N ASN A 83 0.38 -7.51 9.36
CA ASN A 83 0.28 -8.87 9.87
C ASN A 83 1.27 -9.81 9.14
N ALA A 84 1.28 -9.79 7.82
CA ALA A 84 2.15 -10.64 7.02
C ALA A 84 3.64 -10.36 7.25
N THR A 85 4.02 -9.10 7.43
CA THR A 85 5.41 -8.69 7.69
C THR A 85 5.83 -9.05 9.11
N ARG A 86 4.98 -8.83 10.11
CA ARG A 86 5.21 -9.16 11.51
C ARG A 86 5.40 -10.67 11.72
N GLU A 87 4.57 -11.51 11.12
CA GLU A 87 4.71 -12.97 11.18
C GLU A 87 6.06 -13.46 10.64
N ARG A 88 6.65 -12.73 9.69
CA ARG A 88 7.96 -13.03 9.10
C ARG A 88 9.12 -12.33 9.79
N GLY A 89 8.85 -11.64 10.92
CA GLY A 89 9.85 -10.93 11.72
C GLY A 89 10.40 -9.67 11.06
N TYR A 90 9.60 -9.01 10.19
CA TYR A 90 9.89 -7.70 9.64
C TYR A 90 9.07 -6.62 10.36
N ALA A 91 9.61 -5.42 10.39
CA ALA A 91 8.87 -4.21 10.78
C ALA A 91 8.38 -3.48 9.52
N LEU A 92 7.24 -2.80 9.62
CA LEU A 92 6.70 -1.99 8.55
C LEU A 92 6.96 -0.51 8.85
N MET A 93 7.49 0.21 7.85
CA MET A 93 7.67 1.67 7.87
C MET A 93 6.68 2.28 6.89
N VAL A 94 5.69 3.01 7.39
CA VAL A 94 4.56 3.51 6.60
C VAL A 94 4.72 5.00 6.32
N PHE A 95 4.47 5.38 5.07
CA PHE A 95 4.42 6.75 4.61
C PHE A 95 3.10 7.03 3.88
N VAL A 96 2.62 8.27 3.99
CA VAL A 96 1.41 8.74 3.31
C VAL A 96 1.79 9.85 2.35
N SER A 97 1.65 9.59 1.04
CA SER A 97 2.12 10.49 -0.01
C SER A 97 1.12 11.56 -0.42
N LYS A 98 -0.15 11.40 -0.07
CA LYS A 98 -1.27 12.21 -0.60
C LYS A 98 -1.31 12.25 -2.13
N GLY A 99 -0.66 11.30 -2.78
CA GLY A 99 -0.57 11.22 -4.24
C GLY A 99 0.29 12.31 -4.89
N GLU A 100 1.20 12.93 -4.16
CA GLU A 100 2.11 13.97 -4.65
C GLU A 100 3.47 13.34 -5.02
N GLU A 101 3.94 13.57 -6.26
CA GLU A 101 5.21 13.01 -6.75
C GLU A 101 6.43 13.46 -5.93
N LYS A 102 6.49 14.73 -5.54
CA LYS A 102 7.58 15.25 -4.71
C LYS A 102 7.63 14.56 -3.35
N SER A 103 6.49 14.36 -2.75
CA SER A 103 6.34 13.67 -1.47
C SER A 103 6.78 12.20 -1.58
N GLU A 104 6.42 11.50 -2.65
CA GLU A 104 6.84 10.11 -2.88
C GLU A 104 8.37 10.00 -3.02
N ALA A 105 9.01 10.91 -3.75
CA ALA A 105 10.47 10.92 -3.91
C ALA A 105 11.20 11.10 -2.56
N GLU A 106 10.70 11.98 -1.70
CA GLU A 106 11.23 12.18 -0.35
C GLU A 106 11.06 10.92 0.51
N MET A 107 9.93 10.24 0.42
CA MET A 107 9.65 9.01 1.16
C MET A 107 10.55 7.86 0.72
N ILE A 108 10.83 7.74 -0.57
CA ILE A 108 11.78 6.76 -1.09
C ILE A 108 13.19 7.05 -0.59
N ASN A 109 13.62 8.31 -0.56
CA ASN A 109 14.91 8.66 0.02
C ASN A 109 14.98 8.28 1.50
N ARG A 110 13.92 8.49 2.26
CA ARG A 110 13.83 8.01 3.66
C ARG A 110 13.91 6.49 3.76
N CYS A 111 13.33 5.75 2.81
CA CYS A 111 13.48 4.30 2.73
C CYS A 111 14.96 3.91 2.52
N ARG A 112 15.70 4.61 1.64
CA ARG A 112 17.14 4.41 1.43
C ARG A 112 17.95 4.70 2.70
N GLU A 113 17.72 5.86 3.33
CA GLU A 113 18.39 6.26 4.57
C GLU A 113 18.20 5.23 5.69
N ASN A 114 17.00 4.67 5.81
CA ASN A 114 16.66 3.62 6.77
C ASN A 114 17.03 2.20 6.31
N ARG A 115 17.66 2.05 5.13
CA ARG A 115 18.10 0.78 4.56
C ARG A 115 17.02 -0.28 4.55
N VAL A 116 15.82 0.08 4.12
CA VAL A 116 14.72 -0.89 4.00
C VAL A 116 15.15 -2.06 3.11
N CYS A 117 14.66 -3.25 3.39
CA CYS A 117 14.98 -4.44 2.59
C CYS A 117 14.06 -4.63 1.38
N GLY A 118 13.01 -3.82 1.27
CA GLY A 118 12.07 -3.78 0.16
C GLY A 118 11.07 -2.65 0.33
N LEU A 119 10.39 -2.28 -0.75
CA LEU A 119 9.37 -1.25 -0.80
C LEU A 119 8.08 -1.80 -1.41
N ILE A 120 6.96 -1.54 -0.75
CA ILE A 120 5.62 -1.72 -1.31
C ILE A 120 5.07 -0.34 -1.64
N LEU A 121 4.69 -0.13 -2.90
CA LEU A 121 4.23 1.16 -3.43
C LEU A 121 2.78 1.04 -3.90
N CYS A 122 1.88 1.70 -3.18
CA CYS A 122 0.44 1.76 -3.52
C CYS A 122 0.03 3.13 -4.04
N SER A 123 0.93 4.10 -4.04
CA SER A 123 0.68 5.46 -4.50
C SER A 123 1.33 5.70 -5.85
N GLY A 124 0.93 6.78 -6.54
CA GLY A 124 1.04 6.89 -7.74
C GLY A 124 1.53 7.77 -8.76
N ARG A 125 2.44 8.65 -8.65
CA ARG A 125 2.95 9.46 -9.76
C ARG A 125 4.43 9.21 -10.04
N PHE A 126 4.97 8.09 -9.61
CA PHE A 126 6.40 7.82 -9.80
C PHE A 126 6.73 7.67 -11.29
N SER A 127 7.70 8.44 -11.77
CA SER A 127 8.30 8.17 -13.07
C SER A 127 9.15 6.89 -12.96
N THR A 128 9.02 6.01 -13.94
CA THR A 128 9.70 4.73 -14.10
C THR A 128 11.20 4.78 -13.81
N GLN A 129 11.88 5.81 -14.28
CA GLN A 129 13.32 5.98 -14.10
C GLN A 129 13.80 6.01 -12.63
N LYS A 130 12.93 6.35 -11.69
CA LYS A 130 13.29 6.43 -10.26
C LYS A 130 13.18 5.08 -9.54
N ILE A 131 12.38 4.14 -10.05
CA ILE A 131 12.20 2.80 -9.48
C ILE A 131 13.34 1.87 -9.91
N GLU A 132 13.76 1.95 -11.17
CA GLU A 132 14.81 1.10 -11.75
C GLU A 132 16.17 1.19 -11.04
N ASN A 133 16.46 2.31 -10.38
CA ASN A 133 17.75 2.57 -9.73
C ASN A 133 17.70 2.37 -8.20
N LEU A 134 16.71 1.63 -7.67
CA LEU A 134 16.62 1.36 -6.25
C LEU A 134 17.46 0.13 -5.86
N GLU A 135 18.19 0.24 -4.76
CA GLU A 135 19.04 -0.83 -4.22
C GLU A 135 18.24 -1.95 -3.55
N PHE A 136 16.92 -1.85 -3.51
CA PHE A 136 16.00 -2.81 -2.93
C PHE A 136 14.83 -3.09 -3.87
N PRO A 137 14.22 -4.29 -3.80
CA PRO A 137 13.08 -4.64 -4.65
C PRO A 137 11.86 -3.79 -4.34
N VAL A 138 11.09 -3.48 -5.39
CA VAL A 138 9.83 -2.74 -5.30
C VAL A 138 8.70 -3.62 -5.80
N VAL A 139 7.65 -3.72 -4.99
CA VAL A 139 6.37 -4.33 -5.36
C VAL A 139 5.33 -3.21 -5.46
N CYS A 140 4.65 -3.12 -6.59
CA CYS A 140 3.58 -2.16 -6.79
C CYS A 140 2.22 -2.83 -6.62
N ILE A 141 1.26 -2.13 -6.01
CA ILE A 141 -0.13 -2.59 -5.83
C ILE A 141 -1.06 -1.56 -6.47
N GLU A 142 -1.96 -2.02 -7.35
CA GLU A 142 -2.84 -1.21 -8.18
C GLU A 142 -2.05 -0.13 -8.97
N ARG A 143 -0.88 -0.55 -9.43
CA ARG A 143 0.06 0.27 -10.18
C ARG A 143 1.00 -0.61 -10.97
N ASN A 144 1.25 -0.20 -12.20
CA ASN A 144 2.17 -0.90 -13.08
C ASN A 144 3.12 0.10 -13.76
N PRO A 145 4.03 0.73 -13.01
CA PRO A 145 5.07 1.54 -13.62
C PRO A 145 6.06 0.62 -14.33
N ASP A 146 6.52 1.03 -15.52
CA ASP A 146 7.62 0.33 -16.20
C ASP A 146 8.81 0.21 -15.23
N GLY A 147 9.48 -0.93 -15.17
CA GLY A 147 10.62 -1.17 -14.28
C GLY A 147 10.30 -1.61 -12.84
N ALA A 148 9.03 -1.77 -12.47
CA ALA A 148 8.70 -2.45 -11.21
C ALA A 148 9.10 -3.92 -11.27
N ALA A 149 9.69 -4.45 -10.17
CA ALA A 149 10.04 -5.86 -10.10
C ALA A 149 8.78 -6.74 -10.14
N PHE A 150 7.70 -6.29 -9.50
CA PHE A 150 6.40 -6.96 -9.48
C PHE A 150 5.29 -5.92 -9.39
N ALA A 151 4.20 -6.15 -10.15
CA ALA A 151 2.96 -5.41 -10.02
C ALA A 151 1.82 -6.38 -9.68
N ILE A 152 0.98 -5.99 -8.74
CA ILE A 152 -0.22 -6.71 -8.32
C ILE A 152 -1.40 -5.82 -8.64
N GLU A 153 -2.26 -6.26 -9.53
CA GLU A 153 -3.43 -5.51 -9.99
C GLU A 153 -4.66 -6.41 -9.97
N CYS A 154 -5.82 -5.81 -9.70
CA CYS A 154 -7.09 -6.47 -9.96
C CYS A 154 -7.35 -6.55 -11.47
N ASN A 155 -8.20 -7.48 -11.91
CA ASN A 155 -8.72 -7.46 -13.27
C ASN A 155 -9.79 -6.36 -13.39
N ASN A 156 -9.32 -5.09 -13.37
CA ASN A 156 -10.17 -3.92 -13.34
C ASN A 156 -11.14 -3.85 -14.51
N ARG A 157 -10.67 -4.19 -15.73
CA ARG A 157 -11.52 -4.17 -16.93
C ARG A 157 -12.67 -5.17 -16.84
N GLN A 158 -12.39 -6.38 -16.37
CA GLN A 158 -13.42 -7.40 -16.13
C GLN A 158 -14.41 -6.95 -15.04
N GLY A 159 -13.92 -6.29 -13.97
CA GLY A 159 -14.79 -5.73 -12.95
C GLY A 159 -15.79 -4.71 -13.50
N GLY A 160 -15.33 -3.83 -14.39
CA GLY A 160 -16.21 -2.88 -15.08
C GLY A 160 -17.23 -3.55 -16.01
N ARG A 161 -16.81 -4.57 -16.76
CA ARG A 161 -17.71 -5.37 -17.59
C ARG A 161 -18.82 -6.02 -16.78
N LEU A 162 -18.47 -6.70 -15.70
CA LEU A 162 -19.43 -7.36 -14.80
C LEU A 162 -20.44 -6.35 -14.19
N ALA A 163 -19.97 -5.18 -13.80
CA ALA A 163 -20.85 -4.13 -13.27
C ALA A 163 -21.88 -3.65 -14.31
N ALA A 164 -21.44 -3.43 -15.55
CA ALA A 164 -22.36 -3.04 -16.63
C ALA A 164 -23.36 -4.17 -16.95
N GLU A 165 -22.90 -5.41 -17.04
CA GLU A 165 -23.75 -6.58 -17.28
C GLU A 165 -24.83 -6.73 -16.20
N GLU A 166 -24.47 -6.52 -14.92
CA GLU A 166 -25.39 -6.59 -13.79
C GLU A 166 -26.47 -5.51 -13.86
N LEU A 167 -26.08 -4.25 -14.08
CA LEU A 167 -27.04 -3.13 -14.21
C LEU A 167 -27.98 -3.33 -15.40
N ILE A 168 -27.45 -3.71 -16.55
CA ILE A 168 -28.25 -3.97 -17.76
C ILE A 168 -29.17 -5.19 -17.56
N GLY A 169 -28.68 -6.22 -16.89
CA GLY A 169 -29.47 -7.41 -16.53
C GLY A 169 -30.65 -7.09 -15.61
N LYS A 170 -30.51 -6.09 -14.76
CA LYS A 170 -31.59 -5.55 -13.91
C LYS A 170 -32.55 -4.61 -14.64
N GLY A 171 -32.33 -4.36 -15.91
CA GLY A 171 -33.23 -3.56 -16.74
C GLY A 171 -32.83 -2.11 -16.93
N CYS A 172 -31.70 -1.68 -16.35
CA CYS A 172 -31.22 -0.31 -16.52
C CYS A 172 -30.84 -0.01 -17.98
N ARG A 173 -31.16 1.21 -18.44
CA ARG A 173 -30.94 1.65 -19.82
C ARG A 173 -30.26 3.02 -19.96
N ASN A 174 -30.17 3.78 -18.89
CA ASN A 174 -29.51 5.10 -18.84
C ASN A 174 -28.49 5.10 -17.71
N LEU A 175 -27.27 4.75 -18.06
CA LEU A 175 -26.25 4.41 -17.10
C LEU A 175 -25.23 5.56 -16.89
N VAL A 176 -24.79 5.73 -15.67
CA VAL A 176 -23.68 6.63 -15.31
C VAL A 176 -22.55 5.80 -14.73
N SER A 177 -21.32 5.95 -15.25
CA SER A 177 -20.12 5.49 -14.59
C SER A 177 -19.45 6.67 -13.90
N LEU A 178 -19.28 6.60 -12.58
CA LEU A 178 -18.56 7.58 -11.79
C LEU A 178 -17.23 6.97 -11.35
N ALA A 179 -16.19 7.23 -12.14
CA ALA A 179 -14.89 6.61 -11.97
C ALA A 179 -13.77 7.46 -12.58
N GLY A 180 -12.57 7.31 -12.02
CA GLY A 180 -11.39 8.00 -12.50
C GLY A 180 -11.20 9.39 -11.92
N ILE A 181 -9.94 9.72 -11.67
CA ILE A 181 -9.52 11.03 -11.16
C ILE A 181 -9.02 11.87 -12.32
N GLN A 182 -9.56 13.07 -12.49
CA GLN A 182 -9.14 13.99 -13.56
C GLN A 182 -7.61 14.21 -13.53
N GLY A 183 -6.98 14.11 -14.71
CA GLY A 183 -5.54 14.30 -14.86
C GLY A 183 -4.65 13.21 -14.25
N ARG A 184 -5.21 12.09 -13.79
CA ARG A 184 -4.47 10.92 -13.30
C ARG A 184 -4.84 9.70 -14.14
N LYS A 185 -3.84 8.85 -14.44
CA LYS A 185 -4.05 7.51 -15.01
C LYS A 185 -3.76 6.46 -13.95
N MET A 186 -4.70 5.59 -13.72
CA MET A 186 -4.60 4.51 -12.73
C MET A 186 -5.08 3.19 -13.35
N PRO A 187 -4.57 2.02 -12.93
CA PRO A 187 -5.12 0.73 -13.36
C PRO A 187 -6.63 0.60 -13.12
N ALA A 188 -7.14 1.24 -12.06
CA ALA A 188 -8.56 1.30 -11.74
C ALA A 188 -9.42 1.99 -12.84
N ASP A 189 -8.83 2.81 -13.72
CA ASP A 189 -9.55 3.45 -14.82
C ASP A 189 -10.02 2.44 -15.87
N GLU A 190 -9.36 1.27 -15.95
CA GLU A 190 -9.79 0.16 -16.78
C GLU A 190 -11.20 -0.33 -16.43
N ARG A 191 -11.71 -0.06 -15.22
CA ARG A 191 -13.10 -0.32 -14.83
C ARG A 191 -14.08 0.43 -15.71
N SER A 192 -13.83 1.73 -15.98
CA SER A 192 -14.65 2.53 -16.86
C SER A 192 -14.59 2.03 -18.30
N ILE A 193 -13.42 1.62 -18.76
CA ILE A 193 -13.26 1.07 -20.12
C ILE A 193 -14.06 -0.20 -20.28
N GLY A 194 -13.95 -1.16 -19.35
CA GLY A 194 -14.73 -2.38 -19.39
C GLY A 194 -16.25 -2.15 -19.30
N PHE A 195 -16.69 -1.18 -18.49
CA PHE A 195 -18.07 -0.75 -18.38
C PHE A 195 -18.60 -0.20 -19.72
N GLU A 196 -17.86 0.72 -20.32
CA GLU A 196 -18.17 1.37 -21.59
C GLU A 196 -18.30 0.34 -22.74
N GLU A 197 -17.38 -0.63 -22.81
CA GLU A 197 -17.43 -1.70 -23.80
C GLU A 197 -18.76 -2.44 -23.80
N VAL A 198 -19.20 -2.89 -22.62
CA VAL A 198 -20.47 -3.63 -22.49
C VAL A 198 -21.67 -2.74 -22.83
N CYS A 199 -21.67 -1.49 -22.39
CA CYS A 199 -22.72 -0.55 -22.73
C CYS A 199 -22.85 -0.34 -24.25
N ARG A 200 -21.72 -0.23 -24.97
CA ARG A 200 -21.70 -0.14 -26.44
C ARG A 200 -22.16 -1.42 -27.10
N GLU A 201 -21.66 -2.59 -26.65
CA GLU A 201 -22.08 -3.91 -27.17
C GLU A 201 -23.59 -4.11 -27.04
N LYS A 202 -24.16 -3.71 -25.91
CA LYS A 202 -25.59 -3.85 -25.59
C LYS A 202 -26.46 -2.68 -26.07
N LYS A 203 -25.84 -1.65 -26.67
CA LYS A 203 -26.53 -0.45 -27.17
C LYS A 203 -27.36 0.27 -26.10
N VAL A 204 -26.83 0.39 -24.89
CA VAL A 204 -27.43 1.09 -23.76
C VAL A 204 -26.85 2.49 -23.67
N ASN A 205 -27.68 3.47 -23.30
CA ASN A 205 -27.21 4.84 -23.08
C ASN A 205 -26.29 4.89 -21.85
N PHE A 206 -25.14 5.54 -21.99
CA PHE A 206 -24.22 5.70 -20.87
C PHE A 206 -23.39 6.98 -20.95
N ILE A 207 -22.92 7.41 -19.80
CA ILE A 207 -21.85 8.40 -19.69
C ILE A 207 -20.80 7.90 -18.69
N CYS A 208 -19.53 8.27 -18.92
CA CYS A 208 -18.43 8.06 -17.99
C CYS A 208 -17.96 9.42 -17.48
N LEU A 209 -18.01 9.61 -16.18
CA LEU A 209 -17.64 10.86 -15.51
C LEU A 209 -16.41 10.61 -14.62
N SER A 210 -15.43 11.49 -14.76
CA SER A 210 -14.30 11.57 -13.83
C SER A 210 -14.48 12.76 -12.89
N TYR A 211 -13.88 12.67 -11.71
CA TYR A 211 -14.00 13.68 -10.67
C TYR A 211 -12.68 14.38 -10.37
N PRO A 212 -12.73 15.64 -9.86
CA PRO A 212 -11.55 16.38 -9.45
C PRO A 212 -10.76 15.68 -8.34
N PRO A 213 -9.42 15.81 -8.31
CA PRO A 213 -8.58 15.20 -7.28
C PRO A 213 -8.99 15.56 -5.85
N GLU A 214 -9.52 16.76 -5.64
CA GLU A 214 -9.93 17.27 -4.32
C GLU A 214 -11.05 16.42 -3.69
N LEU A 215 -11.94 15.84 -4.51
CA LEU A 215 -13.01 14.96 -4.01
C LEU A 215 -12.43 13.64 -3.54
N TYR A 216 -11.41 13.13 -4.25
CA TYR A 216 -10.68 11.94 -3.82
C TYR A 216 -9.93 12.18 -2.51
N ASP A 217 -9.30 13.35 -2.34
CA ASP A 217 -8.55 13.68 -1.14
C ASP A 217 -9.46 13.87 0.08
N ARG A 218 -10.69 14.36 -0.12
CA ARG A 218 -11.71 14.54 0.93
C ARG A 218 -12.58 13.32 1.15
N LEU A 219 -12.61 12.39 0.21
CA LEU A 219 -13.53 11.23 0.19
C LEU A 219 -15.00 11.67 0.28
N ASP A 220 -15.34 12.81 -0.31
CA ASP A 220 -16.69 13.39 -0.32
C ASP A 220 -17.12 13.72 -1.75
N TYR A 221 -18.10 12.98 -2.24
CA TYR A 221 -18.63 13.06 -3.60
C TYR A 221 -20.10 13.47 -3.61
N THR A 222 -20.69 13.73 -2.45
CA THR A 222 -22.14 13.96 -2.28
C THR A 222 -22.68 15.08 -3.18
N ALA A 223 -22.03 16.24 -3.21
CA ALA A 223 -22.44 17.36 -4.06
C ALA A 223 -22.33 17.04 -5.56
N LEU A 224 -21.33 16.24 -5.98
CA LEU A 224 -21.21 15.81 -7.37
C LEU A 224 -22.32 14.83 -7.74
N ILE A 225 -22.64 13.89 -6.86
CA ILE A 225 -23.69 12.90 -7.06
C ILE A 225 -25.06 13.59 -7.14
N ASP A 226 -25.36 14.50 -6.22
CA ASP A 226 -26.61 15.29 -6.23
C ASP A 226 -26.78 16.04 -7.55
N ARG A 227 -25.74 16.71 -8.02
CA ARG A 227 -25.73 17.38 -9.32
C ARG A 227 -26.01 16.43 -10.46
N ILE A 228 -25.33 15.24 -10.50
CA ILE A 228 -25.54 14.25 -11.55
C ILE A 228 -27.00 13.78 -11.60
N LEU A 229 -27.58 13.45 -10.45
CA LEU A 229 -28.97 13.00 -10.36
C LEU A 229 -29.98 14.11 -10.73
N THR A 230 -29.68 15.36 -10.38
CA THR A 230 -30.51 16.54 -10.75
C THR A 230 -30.44 16.84 -12.24
N GLU A 231 -29.25 16.85 -12.83
CA GLU A 231 -29.04 17.16 -14.25
C GLU A 231 -29.46 16.02 -15.19
N ARG A 232 -29.57 14.79 -14.67
CA ARG A 232 -29.87 13.56 -15.43
C ARG A 232 -30.92 12.70 -14.73
N PRO A 233 -32.16 13.21 -14.63
CA PRO A 233 -33.23 12.51 -13.94
C PRO A 233 -33.63 11.19 -14.61
N GLU A 234 -33.22 10.97 -15.87
CA GLU A 234 -33.41 9.71 -16.60
C GLU A 234 -32.46 8.60 -16.12
N THR A 235 -31.45 8.87 -15.31
CA THR A 235 -30.48 7.88 -14.84
C THR A 235 -31.17 6.81 -14.01
N ASP A 236 -31.06 5.55 -14.46
CA ASP A 236 -31.65 4.37 -13.82
C ASP A 236 -30.61 3.37 -13.28
N GLY A 237 -29.30 3.64 -13.51
CA GLY A 237 -28.21 2.86 -12.96
C GLY A 237 -26.91 3.63 -12.86
N ILE A 238 -26.21 3.45 -11.73
CA ILE A 238 -24.91 4.09 -11.47
C ILE A 238 -23.87 3.03 -11.14
N PHE A 239 -22.78 3.03 -11.89
CA PHE A 239 -21.57 2.31 -11.56
C PHE A 239 -20.59 3.24 -10.83
N ALA A 240 -20.30 2.95 -9.58
CA ALA A 240 -19.33 3.65 -8.76
C ALA A 240 -18.02 2.85 -8.70
N SER A 241 -16.89 3.50 -8.97
CA SER A 241 -15.58 2.82 -9.01
C SER A 241 -15.05 2.40 -7.63
N SER A 242 -15.69 2.83 -6.53
CA SER A 242 -15.35 2.44 -5.16
C SER A 242 -16.57 2.38 -4.26
N ASP A 243 -16.45 1.62 -3.16
CA ASP A 243 -17.51 1.47 -2.15
C ASP A 243 -17.87 2.79 -1.49
N ILE A 244 -16.90 3.69 -1.32
CA ILE A 244 -17.17 5.04 -0.75
C ILE A 244 -18.12 5.82 -1.67
N ILE A 245 -17.83 5.84 -2.97
CA ILE A 245 -18.70 6.52 -3.94
C ILE A 245 -20.06 5.84 -3.96
N ALA A 246 -20.11 4.51 -3.98
CA ALA A 246 -21.36 3.74 -3.99
C ALA A 246 -22.22 4.03 -2.75
N SER A 247 -21.62 4.07 -1.55
CA SER A 247 -22.35 4.39 -0.32
C SER A 247 -22.92 5.80 -0.33
N GLN A 248 -22.19 6.76 -0.89
CA GLN A 248 -22.69 8.14 -1.02
C GLN A 248 -23.75 8.28 -2.10
N VAL A 249 -23.69 7.49 -3.18
CA VAL A 249 -24.81 7.41 -4.14
C VAL A 249 -26.07 6.96 -3.44
N LEU A 250 -26.02 5.91 -2.62
CA LEU A 250 -27.18 5.47 -1.84
C LEU A 250 -27.67 6.54 -0.86
N GLN A 251 -26.77 7.25 -0.20
CA GLN A 251 -27.11 8.32 0.75
C GLN A 251 -27.84 9.50 0.08
N VAL A 252 -27.46 9.85 -1.16
CA VAL A 252 -28.03 11.00 -1.88
C VAL A 252 -29.32 10.60 -2.62
N ALA A 253 -29.43 9.35 -3.09
CA ALA A 253 -30.58 8.88 -3.87
C ALA A 253 -31.79 8.46 -3.03
N PHE A 254 -31.61 8.23 -1.72
CA PHE A 254 -32.64 7.76 -0.77
C PHE A 254 -32.65 8.59 0.51
#